data_de803843d10052e4c1d44ee2c3d9b975
#
_entry.id   de803843d10052e4c1d44ee2c3d9b975
#
_cell.length_a   1.000
_cell.length_b   1.000
_cell.length_c   1.000
_cell.angle_alpha   90.00
_cell.angle_beta   90.00
_cell.angle_gamma   90.00
#
_symmetry.space_group_name_H-M   'P 1'
#
loop_
_entity.id
_entity.type
_entity.pdbx_description
1 polymer ?
#
loop_
_entity_poly.entity_id
_entity_poly.type
_entity_poly.pdbx_seq_one_letter_code
_entity_poly.pdbx_strand_id
1 'polypeptide(L)'
;PNISASIPQLKAAIAELQALGFGLPHYPAEASTAQELDIKQRYDKVKGSAVNPVLREGNSDRRAPKAVKTYAQKHPHRMGTWEGHSKARVASMSHGDFFGSEQSITLQEATSVDVVHVTPDGQRHMLKQGLALQAGEILDAASLSLSTMEAFLENELDIIQKEGALFSLHMKATMMKVSDPILFGAAVRVFFKQVVAQHAEALEKAWVNFNNGLGDLIAKLPDMAPHDRAAIEAT
;
A
#
# COMPACT_ATOMS: atom_id res chain seq x y z
N PRO A 1 1.33 -13.61 8.41
CA PRO A 1 1.94 -13.79 9.73
C PRO A 1 1.88 -12.48 10.50
N ASN A 2 1.49 -12.55 11.75
CA ASN A 2 1.43 -11.38 12.60
C ASN A 2 2.83 -10.97 13.04
N ILE A 3 3.36 -10.00 12.38
CA ILE A 3 4.69 -9.44 12.57
C ILE A 3 4.87 -8.68 13.87
N SER A 4 3.79 -8.34 14.53
CA SER A 4 3.79 -7.74 15.86
C SER A 4 3.61 -8.79 16.96
N ALA A 5 3.77 -10.08 16.66
CA ALA A 5 3.59 -11.15 17.62
C ALA A 5 4.56 -10.98 18.79
N SER A 6 4.00 -10.92 19.99
CA SER A 6 4.77 -10.98 21.23
C SER A 6 5.26 -12.42 21.48
N ILE A 7 6.23 -12.61 22.36
CA ILE A 7 6.68 -13.95 22.75
C ILE A 7 5.53 -14.83 23.26
N PRO A 8 4.58 -14.36 24.06
CA PRO A 8 3.38 -15.14 24.40
C PRO A 8 2.58 -15.60 23.18
N GLN A 9 2.37 -14.75 22.19
CA GLN A 9 1.65 -15.13 20.96
C GLN A 9 2.44 -16.16 20.13
N LEU A 10 3.76 -16.04 20.04
CA LEU A 10 4.61 -17.05 19.40
C LEU A 10 4.48 -18.39 20.12
N LYS A 11 4.53 -18.42 21.44
CA LYS A 11 4.36 -19.66 22.22
C LYS A 11 2.96 -20.26 22.05
N ALA A 12 1.91 -19.43 22.00
CA ALA A 12 0.55 -19.90 21.74
C ALA A 12 0.44 -20.54 20.34
N ALA A 13 1.01 -19.93 19.30
CA ALA A 13 1.02 -20.48 17.95
C ALA A 13 1.80 -21.81 17.87
N ILE A 14 2.94 -21.92 18.56
CA ILE A 14 3.68 -23.18 18.64
C ILE A 14 2.83 -24.26 19.32
N ALA A 15 2.16 -23.95 20.44
CA ALA A 15 1.31 -24.90 21.15
C ALA A 15 0.12 -25.35 20.29
N GLU A 16 -0.49 -24.45 19.54
CA GLU A 16 -1.56 -24.77 18.60
C GLU A 16 -1.07 -25.74 17.50
N LEU A 17 0.06 -25.46 16.89
CA LEU A 17 0.64 -26.34 15.88
C LEU A 17 1.04 -27.71 16.45
N GLN A 18 1.56 -27.75 17.66
CA GLN A 18 1.85 -29.02 18.36
C GLN A 18 0.58 -29.82 18.61
N ALA A 19 -0.52 -29.17 19.01
CA ALA A 19 -1.81 -29.82 19.19
C ALA A 19 -2.38 -30.38 17.88
N LEU A 20 -2.06 -29.79 16.74
CA LEU A 20 -2.37 -30.27 15.38
C LEU A 20 -1.43 -31.40 14.89
N GLY A 21 -0.49 -31.85 15.73
CA GLY A 21 0.40 -32.98 15.42
C GLY A 21 1.74 -32.60 14.76
N PHE A 22 2.06 -31.31 14.64
CA PHE A 22 3.34 -30.89 14.12
C PHE A 22 4.46 -31.04 15.15
N GLY A 23 5.56 -31.71 14.79
CA GLY A 23 6.73 -31.97 15.63
C GLY A 23 7.60 -30.75 15.88
N LEU A 24 7.04 -29.67 16.41
CA LEU A 24 7.78 -28.44 16.71
C LEU A 24 8.33 -28.47 18.15
N PRO A 25 9.59 -28.06 18.39
CA PRO A 25 10.10 -27.91 19.74
C PRO A 25 9.46 -26.70 20.44
N HIS A 26 9.43 -26.73 21.78
CA HIS A 26 9.03 -25.56 22.56
C HIS A 26 10.02 -24.41 22.36
N TYR A 27 9.51 -23.16 22.36
CA TYR A 27 10.36 -21.98 22.32
C TYR A 27 10.98 -21.72 23.69
N PRO A 28 12.30 -21.85 23.88
CA PRO A 28 12.95 -21.55 25.14
C PRO A 28 13.07 -20.03 25.30
N ALA A 29 12.44 -19.47 26.33
CA ALA A 29 12.55 -18.03 26.63
C ALA A 29 13.97 -17.69 27.10
N GLU A 30 14.52 -18.54 27.98
CA GLU A 30 15.89 -18.52 28.45
C GLU A 30 16.53 -19.86 28.06
N ALA A 31 17.53 -19.80 27.21
CA ALA A 31 18.24 -21.00 26.76
C ALA A 31 19.38 -21.29 27.74
N SER A 32 19.31 -22.42 28.44
CA SER A 32 20.30 -22.85 29.44
C SER A 32 21.18 -23.99 28.94
N THR A 33 20.80 -24.63 27.83
CA THR A 33 21.57 -25.72 27.22
C THR A 33 21.93 -25.40 25.76
N ALA A 34 22.95 -26.07 25.20
CA ALA A 34 23.32 -25.92 23.82
C ALA A 34 22.17 -26.28 22.87
N GLN A 35 21.37 -27.27 23.20
CA GLN A 35 20.19 -27.67 22.43
C GLN A 35 19.10 -26.58 22.44
N GLU A 36 18.82 -26.00 23.59
CA GLU A 36 17.84 -24.89 23.69
C GLU A 36 18.34 -23.64 22.94
N LEU A 37 19.64 -23.39 22.96
CA LEU A 37 20.21 -22.30 22.20
C LEU A 37 20.03 -22.50 20.69
N ASP A 38 20.28 -23.72 20.17
CA ASP A 38 20.02 -24.04 18.76
C ASP A 38 18.53 -23.85 18.40
N ILE A 39 17.63 -24.40 19.21
CA ILE A 39 16.18 -24.23 19.02
C ILE A 39 15.82 -22.74 18.98
N LYS A 40 16.31 -21.96 19.93
CA LYS A 40 16.05 -20.52 20.00
C LYS A 40 16.57 -19.78 18.75
N GLN A 41 17.79 -20.09 18.31
CA GLN A 41 18.39 -19.50 17.12
C GLN A 41 17.60 -19.83 15.85
N ARG A 42 17.10 -21.05 15.72
CA ARG A 42 16.25 -21.47 14.60
C ARG A 42 14.94 -20.68 14.58
N TYR A 43 14.26 -20.53 15.71
CA TYR A 43 13.06 -19.69 15.80
C TYR A 43 13.36 -18.22 15.53
N ASP A 44 14.44 -17.68 16.07
CA ASP A 44 14.83 -16.29 15.86
C ASP A 44 15.17 -16.00 14.41
N LYS A 45 15.78 -16.96 13.70
CA LYS A 45 16.05 -16.85 12.26
C LYS A 45 14.76 -16.82 11.44
N VAL A 46 13.80 -17.70 11.71
CA VAL A 46 12.51 -17.74 11.03
C VAL A 46 11.70 -16.48 11.35
N LYS A 47 11.65 -16.11 12.61
CA LYS A 47 11.01 -14.87 13.09
C LYS A 47 11.60 -13.64 12.41
N GLY A 48 12.92 -13.54 12.31
CA GLY A 48 13.60 -12.43 11.63
C GLY A 48 13.29 -12.37 10.14
N SER A 49 13.24 -13.50 9.45
CA SER A 49 12.96 -13.58 8.02
C SER A 49 11.48 -13.28 7.70
N ALA A 50 10.56 -13.75 8.54
CA ALA A 50 9.13 -13.49 8.39
C ALA A 50 8.76 -12.02 8.68
N VAL A 51 9.49 -11.41 9.61
CA VAL A 51 9.22 -10.07 10.13
C VAL A 51 9.80 -8.98 9.21
N ASN A 52 10.91 -9.22 8.55
CA ASN A 52 11.69 -8.21 7.85
C ASN A 52 10.93 -7.49 6.70
N PRO A 53 10.09 -8.12 5.87
CA PRO A 53 9.31 -7.41 4.86
C PRO A 53 8.17 -6.57 5.44
N VAL A 54 7.61 -6.98 6.55
CA VAL A 54 6.35 -6.46 7.10
C VAL A 54 6.58 -5.52 8.29
N LEU A 55 7.76 -5.53 8.91
CA LEU A 55 8.17 -4.57 9.94
C LEU A 55 8.20 -3.12 9.46
N ARG A 56 8.25 -2.93 8.16
CA ARG A 56 8.23 -1.62 7.54
C ARG A 56 6.83 -0.99 7.48
N GLU A 57 5.79 -1.75 7.83
CA GLU A 57 4.41 -1.29 7.78
C GLU A 57 3.91 -0.79 9.13
N GLY A 58 4.39 0.37 9.55
CA GLY A 58 3.70 1.16 10.55
C GLY A 58 3.47 0.54 11.93
N ASN A 59 4.32 -0.39 12.36
CA ASN A 59 4.22 -1.01 13.68
C ASN A 59 5.05 -0.34 14.78
N SER A 60 5.63 0.81 14.50
CA SER A 60 6.55 1.49 15.37
C SER A 60 5.94 1.83 16.74
N ASP A 61 4.68 2.21 16.79
CA ASP A 61 3.94 2.53 18.01
C ASP A 61 3.72 1.31 18.91
N ARG A 62 3.44 0.13 18.34
CA ARG A 62 3.32 -1.14 19.11
C ARG A 62 4.65 -1.63 19.66
N ARG A 63 5.75 -1.21 19.06
CA ARG A 63 7.12 -1.62 19.39
C ARG A 63 7.88 -0.60 20.19
N ALA A 64 7.32 0.57 20.39
CA ALA A 64 7.96 1.59 21.21
C ALA A 64 8.27 1.01 22.59
N PRO A 65 9.52 1.09 23.07
CA PRO A 65 9.90 0.66 24.40
C PRO A 65 9.04 1.32 25.47
N LYS A 66 8.83 0.62 26.58
CA LYS A 66 8.01 1.15 27.70
C LYS A 66 8.47 2.54 28.14
N ALA A 67 9.79 2.79 28.16
CA ALA A 67 10.35 4.09 28.53
C ALA A 67 9.88 5.20 27.58
N VAL A 68 9.85 4.96 26.26
CA VAL A 68 9.38 5.93 25.27
C VAL A 68 7.88 6.20 25.44
N LYS A 69 7.08 5.15 25.66
CA LYS A 69 5.63 5.31 25.92
C LYS A 69 5.37 6.11 27.20
N THR A 70 6.12 5.82 28.27
CA THR A 70 6.01 6.55 29.53
C THR A 70 6.43 8.03 29.37
N TYR A 71 7.47 8.28 28.57
CA TYR A 71 7.89 9.65 28.27
C TYR A 71 6.78 10.40 27.49
N ALA A 72 6.23 9.81 26.45
CA ALA A 72 5.16 10.40 25.65
C ALA A 72 3.89 10.70 26.47
N GLN A 73 3.56 9.85 27.44
CA GLN A 73 2.45 10.09 28.36
C GLN A 73 2.69 11.28 29.30
N LYS A 74 3.94 11.47 29.75
CA LYS A 74 4.33 12.61 30.62
C LYS A 74 4.53 13.91 29.84
N HIS A 75 4.83 13.80 28.56
CA HIS A 75 5.09 14.90 27.64
C HIS A 75 4.14 14.80 26.45
N PRO A 76 2.85 15.11 26.65
CA PRO A 76 1.86 14.95 25.59
C PRO A 76 2.21 15.81 24.38
N HIS A 77 1.88 15.31 23.21
CA HIS A 77 2.10 15.97 21.95
C HIS A 77 1.35 17.31 21.88
N ARG A 78 1.86 18.27 21.09
CA ARG A 78 1.22 19.57 20.89
C ARG A 78 -0.13 19.52 20.18
N MET A 79 -0.45 18.41 19.50
CA MET A 79 -1.79 18.20 18.95
C MET A 79 -2.76 18.08 20.12
N GLY A 80 -3.71 18.99 20.18
CA GLY A 80 -4.74 19.01 21.22
C GLY A 80 -5.68 17.81 21.18
N THR A 81 -6.68 17.85 22.03
CA THR A 81 -7.76 16.87 22.03
C THR A 81 -8.52 16.96 20.70
N TRP A 82 -8.94 15.81 20.15
CA TRP A 82 -9.82 15.79 19.00
C TRP A 82 -11.14 16.48 19.33
N GLU A 83 -11.48 17.50 18.55
CA GLU A 83 -12.70 18.28 18.75
C GLU A 83 -13.81 17.76 17.81
N GLY A 84 -15.03 17.65 18.34
CA GLY A 84 -16.16 17.09 17.61
C GLY A 84 -16.60 17.88 16.37
N HIS A 85 -16.12 19.11 16.23
CA HIS A 85 -16.38 19.95 15.03
C HIS A 85 -15.25 19.86 13.97
N SER A 86 -14.21 19.03 14.22
CA SER A 86 -13.13 18.84 13.26
C SER A 86 -13.68 18.31 11.92
N LYS A 87 -13.30 18.95 10.84
CA LYS A 87 -13.60 18.50 9.47
C LYS A 87 -12.60 17.46 8.94
N ALA A 88 -11.57 17.13 9.71
CA ALA A 88 -10.58 16.13 9.32
C ALA A 88 -11.25 14.76 9.20
N ARG A 89 -11.06 14.11 8.06
CA ARG A 89 -11.66 12.81 7.74
C ARG A 89 -10.75 12.01 6.82
N VAL A 90 -11.00 10.73 6.74
CA VAL A 90 -10.44 9.86 5.71
C VAL A 90 -11.47 9.76 4.59
N ALA A 91 -11.11 10.23 3.41
CA ALA A 91 -11.95 10.07 2.22
C ALA A 91 -11.73 8.66 1.64
N SER A 92 -12.81 8.02 1.19
CA SER A 92 -12.77 6.68 0.59
C SER A 92 -13.75 6.58 -0.58
N MET A 93 -13.35 5.84 -1.60
CA MET A 93 -14.24 5.54 -2.73
C MET A 93 -15.37 4.63 -2.28
N SER A 94 -16.56 4.80 -2.86
CA SER A 94 -17.72 3.94 -2.59
C SER A 94 -17.76 2.70 -3.49
N HIS A 95 -17.06 2.73 -4.61
CA HIS A 95 -16.99 1.65 -5.60
C HIS A 95 -15.80 1.88 -6.54
N GLY A 96 -15.43 0.83 -7.28
CA GLY A 96 -14.36 0.88 -8.27
C GLY A 96 -12.95 0.91 -7.69
N ASP A 97 -12.80 0.70 -6.38
CA ASP A 97 -11.56 0.53 -5.66
C ASP A 97 -11.23 -0.95 -5.43
N PHE A 98 -10.01 -1.23 -5.00
CA PHE A 98 -9.56 -2.61 -4.75
C PHE A 98 -10.41 -3.30 -3.68
N PHE A 99 -10.75 -2.60 -2.60
CA PHE A 99 -11.54 -3.17 -1.52
C PHE A 99 -12.93 -3.57 -1.97
N GLY A 100 -13.63 -2.68 -2.69
CA GLY A 100 -15.00 -2.93 -3.14
C GLY A 100 -15.10 -3.93 -4.30
N SER A 101 -14.02 -4.14 -5.05
CA SER A 101 -13.97 -5.06 -6.20
C SER A 101 -13.36 -6.41 -5.89
N GLU A 102 -12.77 -6.58 -4.69
CA GLU A 102 -12.09 -7.82 -4.31
C GLU A 102 -13.05 -9.01 -4.33
N GLN A 103 -12.62 -10.07 -5.01
CA GLN A 103 -13.30 -11.37 -5.04
C GLN A 103 -12.29 -12.46 -4.73
N SER A 104 -12.67 -13.34 -3.84
CA SER A 104 -11.81 -14.42 -3.37
C SER A 104 -12.58 -15.75 -3.32
N ILE A 105 -11.94 -16.81 -3.78
CA ILE A 105 -12.45 -18.16 -3.65
C ILE A 105 -11.38 -19.09 -3.09
N THR A 106 -11.79 -20.04 -2.27
CA THR A 106 -10.93 -21.17 -1.89
C THR A 106 -11.24 -22.35 -2.80
N LEU A 107 -10.24 -22.87 -3.49
CA LEU A 107 -10.39 -23.95 -4.44
C LEU A 107 -10.69 -25.27 -3.71
N GLN A 108 -11.74 -25.95 -4.13
CA GLN A 108 -12.13 -27.23 -3.55
C GLN A 108 -11.32 -28.40 -4.13
N GLU A 109 -10.83 -28.25 -5.35
CA GLU A 109 -10.03 -29.24 -6.08
C GLU A 109 -8.89 -28.57 -6.86
N ALA A 110 -7.87 -29.34 -7.20
CA ALA A 110 -6.79 -28.87 -8.04
C ALA A 110 -7.33 -28.51 -9.43
N THR A 111 -6.95 -27.33 -9.93
CA THR A 111 -7.44 -26.83 -11.21
C THR A 111 -6.35 -26.01 -11.94
N SER A 112 -6.67 -25.56 -13.14
CA SER A 112 -5.81 -24.64 -13.89
C SER A 112 -6.63 -23.44 -14.33
N VAL A 113 -6.07 -22.26 -14.22
CA VAL A 113 -6.72 -21.00 -14.60
C VAL A 113 -5.87 -20.22 -15.58
N ASP A 114 -6.54 -19.42 -16.39
CA ASP A 114 -5.93 -18.48 -17.32
C ASP A 114 -6.22 -17.05 -16.86
N VAL A 115 -5.25 -16.16 -17.04
CA VAL A 115 -5.43 -14.72 -16.82
C VAL A 115 -5.57 -14.05 -18.17
N VAL A 116 -6.74 -13.49 -18.45
CA VAL A 116 -7.10 -12.92 -19.75
C VAL A 116 -7.56 -11.47 -19.59
N HIS A 117 -6.95 -10.55 -20.34
CA HIS A 117 -7.45 -9.20 -20.48
C HIS A 117 -8.49 -9.16 -21.62
N VAL A 118 -9.69 -8.73 -21.31
CA VAL A 118 -10.76 -8.53 -22.29
C VAL A 118 -10.94 -7.03 -22.50
N THR A 119 -10.71 -6.57 -23.74
CA THR A 119 -10.87 -5.16 -24.11
C THR A 119 -12.37 -4.81 -24.27
N PRO A 120 -12.74 -3.52 -24.27
CA PRO A 120 -14.15 -3.11 -24.43
C PRO A 120 -14.82 -3.60 -25.73
N ASP A 121 -14.03 -3.81 -26.80
CA ASP A 121 -14.49 -4.38 -28.08
C ASP A 121 -14.56 -5.92 -28.07
N GLY A 122 -14.29 -6.55 -26.92
CA GLY A 122 -14.39 -8.00 -26.72
C GLY A 122 -13.15 -8.79 -27.15
N GLN A 123 -12.07 -8.14 -27.59
CA GLN A 123 -10.83 -8.86 -27.89
C GLN A 123 -10.22 -9.44 -26.60
N ARG A 124 -9.66 -10.64 -26.72
CA ARG A 124 -9.07 -11.38 -25.59
C ARG A 124 -7.56 -11.45 -25.74
N HIS A 125 -6.85 -10.88 -24.79
CA HIS A 125 -5.40 -10.94 -24.72
C HIS A 125 -4.98 -11.85 -23.57
N MET A 126 -4.35 -12.98 -23.89
CA MET A 126 -3.83 -13.91 -22.91
C MET A 126 -2.64 -13.29 -22.18
N LEU A 127 -2.78 -13.03 -20.87
CA LEU A 127 -1.70 -12.51 -20.02
C LEU A 127 -0.90 -13.64 -19.40
N LYS A 128 -1.58 -14.71 -18.96
CA LYS A 128 -0.95 -15.91 -18.42
C LYS A 128 -1.84 -17.11 -18.67
N GLN A 129 -1.27 -18.20 -19.14
CA GLN A 129 -1.99 -19.43 -19.45
C GLN A 129 -1.54 -20.56 -18.55
N GLY A 130 -2.48 -21.41 -18.15
CA GLY A 130 -2.20 -22.68 -17.48
C GLY A 130 -1.59 -22.51 -16.09
N LEU A 131 -2.01 -21.51 -15.30
CA LEU A 131 -1.59 -21.39 -13.91
C LEU A 131 -2.19 -22.53 -13.11
N ALA A 132 -1.37 -23.52 -12.77
CA ALA A 132 -1.78 -24.67 -11.97
C ALA A 132 -1.97 -24.25 -10.52
N LEU A 133 -3.12 -24.61 -9.95
CA LEU A 133 -3.51 -24.32 -8.55
C LEU A 133 -3.93 -25.63 -7.89
N GLN A 134 -3.65 -25.74 -6.58
CA GLN A 134 -3.96 -26.93 -5.79
C GLN A 134 -5.28 -26.77 -5.02
N ALA A 135 -5.85 -27.86 -4.57
CA ALA A 135 -6.97 -27.84 -3.63
C ALA A 135 -6.55 -27.10 -2.33
N GLY A 136 -7.41 -26.24 -1.82
CA GLY A 136 -7.17 -25.41 -0.64
C GLY A 136 -6.42 -24.10 -0.93
N GLU A 137 -5.90 -23.87 -2.14
CA GLU A 137 -5.34 -22.57 -2.51
C GLU A 137 -6.45 -21.52 -2.65
N ILE A 138 -6.08 -20.27 -2.34
CA ILE A 138 -6.96 -19.12 -2.47
C ILE A 138 -6.64 -18.40 -3.77
N LEU A 139 -7.65 -18.24 -4.61
CA LEU A 139 -7.59 -17.36 -5.78
C LEU A 139 -8.30 -16.06 -5.43
N ASP A 140 -7.55 -14.97 -5.48
CA ASP A 140 -8.01 -13.63 -5.16
C ASP A 140 -7.78 -12.69 -6.35
N ALA A 141 -8.73 -11.80 -6.60
CA ALA A 141 -8.63 -10.79 -7.64
C ALA A 141 -9.31 -9.50 -7.20
N ALA A 142 -8.65 -8.38 -7.47
CA ALA A 142 -9.20 -7.05 -7.26
C ALA A 142 -8.81 -6.13 -8.42
N SER A 143 -9.60 -5.10 -8.67
CA SER A 143 -9.34 -4.11 -9.70
C SER A 143 -9.62 -2.70 -9.19
N LEU A 144 -8.96 -1.71 -9.78
CA LEU A 144 -9.24 -0.31 -9.52
C LEU A 144 -9.56 0.39 -10.84
N SER A 145 -10.70 1.08 -10.87
CA SER A 145 -11.10 1.93 -12.00
C SER A 145 -10.43 3.29 -11.88
N LEU A 146 -9.51 3.57 -12.80
CA LEU A 146 -8.80 4.85 -12.81
C LEU A 146 -9.75 6.03 -13.01
N SER A 147 -10.69 5.91 -13.94
CA SER A 147 -11.67 6.97 -14.21
C SER A 147 -12.60 7.25 -13.02
N THR A 148 -13.01 6.19 -12.29
CA THR A 148 -13.80 6.34 -11.07
C THR A 148 -12.97 7.03 -9.97
N MET A 149 -11.69 6.67 -9.85
CA MET A 149 -10.79 7.30 -8.90
C MET A 149 -10.52 8.77 -9.23
N GLU A 150 -10.33 9.11 -10.50
CA GLU A 150 -10.13 10.50 -10.94
C GLU A 150 -11.37 11.34 -10.61
N ALA A 151 -12.57 10.86 -10.91
CA ALA A 151 -13.81 11.54 -10.55
C ALA A 151 -13.99 11.70 -9.03
N PHE A 152 -13.63 10.68 -8.26
CA PHE A 152 -13.61 10.75 -6.79
C PHE A 152 -12.63 11.82 -6.30
N LEU A 153 -11.41 11.87 -6.82
CA LEU A 153 -10.40 12.86 -6.44
C LEU A 153 -10.86 14.28 -6.80
N GLU A 154 -11.45 14.51 -7.96
CA GLU A 154 -12.02 15.82 -8.33
C GLU A 154 -13.08 16.28 -7.33
N ASN A 155 -14.02 15.39 -6.98
CA ASN A 155 -15.05 15.70 -6.00
C ASN A 155 -14.46 16.00 -4.62
N GLU A 156 -13.49 15.24 -4.15
CA GLU A 156 -12.82 15.48 -2.87
C GLU A 156 -12.05 16.80 -2.85
N LEU A 157 -11.36 17.16 -3.93
CA LEU A 157 -10.67 18.44 -4.07
C LEU A 157 -11.66 19.62 -4.01
N ASP A 158 -12.80 19.50 -4.65
CA ASP A 158 -13.86 20.53 -4.59
C ASP A 158 -14.43 20.70 -3.16
N ILE A 159 -14.60 19.59 -2.44
CA ILE A 159 -15.07 19.62 -1.05
C ILE A 159 -14.05 20.30 -0.15
N ILE A 160 -12.78 19.88 -0.20
CA ILE A 160 -11.75 20.43 0.69
C ILE A 160 -11.45 21.88 0.40
N GLN A 161 -11.57 22.34 -0.86
CA GLN A 161 -11.43 23.73 -1.23
C GLN A 161 -12.52 24.58 -0.54
N LYS A 162 -13.77 24.13 -0.54
CA LYS A 162 -14.89 24.80 0.14
C LYS A 162 -14.74 24.77 1.67
N GLU A 163 -14.16 23.71 2.20
CA GLU A 163 -13.94 23.54 3.63
C GLU A 163 -12.69 24.23 4.16
N GLY A 164 -11.78 24.64 3.29
CA GLY A 164 -10.48 25.19 3.64
C GLY A 164 -9.56 24.15 4.33
N ALA A 165 -9.72 22.88 3.99
CA ALA A 165 -8.95 21.78 4.55
C ALA A 165 -7.75 21.43 3.67
N LEU A 166 -6.74 20.76 4.25
CA LEU A 166 -5.59 20.22 3.53
C LEU A 166 -5.92 18.83 3.00
N PHE A 167 -5.68 18.61 1.71
CA PHE A 167 -5.69 17.27 1.12
C PHE A 167 -4.33 16.59 1.30
N SER A 168 -4.34 15.36 1.77
CA SER A 168 -3.13 14.57 1.98
C SER A 168 -3.31 13.18 1.36
N LEU A 169 -2.44 12.84 0.41
CA LEU A 169 -2.38 11.54 -0.23
C LEU A 169 -1.06 10.86 0.15
N HIS A 170 -1.15 9.72 0.85
CA HIS A 170 0.00 8.95 1.27
C HIS A 170 0.08 7.65 0.47
N MET A 171 1.21 7.46 -0.22
CA MET A 171 1.49 6.30 -1.06
C MET A 171 2.78 5.62 -0.60
N LYS A 172 2.89 4.32 -0.86
CA LYS A 172 4.08 3.55 -0.50
C LYS A 172 4.70 2.85 -1.71
N ALA A 173 5.24 3.64 -2.62
CA ALA A 173 5.84 3.15 -3.87
C ALA A 173 7.07 2.23 -3.67
N THR A 174 7.59 2.12 -2.45
CA THR A 174 8.67 1.16 -2.13
C THR A 174 8.20 -0.28 -2.03
N MET A 175 6.92 -0.50 -1.72
CA MET A 175 6.30 -1.83 -1.67
C MET A 175 5.33 -2.04 -2.83
N MET A 176 4.38 -1.14 -3.02
CA MET A 176 3.41 -1.13 -4.11
C MET A 176 4.02 -0.46 -5.34
N LYS A 177 5.11 -1.05 -5.85
CA LYS A 177 5.97 -0.44 -6.87
C LYS A 177 5.31 -0.19 -8.21
N VAL A 178 4.22 -0.89 -8.52
CA VAL A 178 3.49 -0.76 -9.79
C VAL A 178 2.25 0.12 -9.60
N SER A 179 1.37 -0.21 -8.66
CA SER A 179 0.10 0.49 -8.47
C SER A 179 0.29 1.91 -7.93
N ASP A 180 1.07 2.11 -6.88
CA ASP A 180 1.15 3.39 -6.20
C ASP A 180 1.69 4.53 -7.06
N PRO A 181 2.73 4.37 -7.89
CA PRO A 181 3.14 5.41 -8.81
C PRO A 181 2.05 5.79 -9.82
N ILE A 182 1.28 4.82 -10.31
CA ILE A 182 0.18 5.07 -11.25
C ILE A 182 -0.93 5.86 -10.57
N LEU A 183 -1.33 5.45 -9.37
CA LEU A 183 -2.36 6.13 -8.58
C LEU A 183 -1.94 7.56 -8.20
N PHE A 184 -0.69 7.72 -7.79
CA PHE A 184 -0.13 9.02 -7.47
C PHE A 184 -0.07 9.93 -8.70
N GLY A 185 0.36 9.42 -9.84
CA GLY A 185 0.37 10.14 -11.11
C GLY A 185 -1.02 10.59 -11.55
N ALA A 186 -2.05 9.75 -11.33
CA ALA A 186 -3.43 10.15 -11.59
C ALA A 186 -3.87 11.30 -10.68
N ALA A 187 -3.56 11.23 -9.39
CA ALA A 187 -3.87 12.32 -8.46
C ALA A 187 -3.17 13.62 -8.86
N VAL A 188 -1.89 13.58 -9.27
CA VAL A 188 -1.17 14.75 -9.77
C VAL A 188 -1.85 15.32 -11.01
N ARG A 189 -2.26 14.47 -11.97
CA ARG A 189 -2.97 14.93 -13.18
C ARG A 189 -4.31 15.56 -12.85
N VAL A 190 -5.06 15.04 -11.91
CA VAL A 190 -6.33 15.63 -11.45
C VAL A 190 -6.09 16.98 -10.80
N PHE A 191 -5.11 17.08 -9.92
CA PHE A 191 -4.78 18.32 -9.22
C PHE A 191 -4.32 19.41 -10.19
N PHE A 192 -3.50 19.07 -11.17
CA PHE A 192 -2.97 19.98 -12.19
C PHE A 192 -3.67 19.82 -13.55
N LYS A 193 -4.98 19.52 -13.54
CA LYS A 193 -5.73 19.22 -14.77
C LYS A 193 -5.67 20.32 -15.83
N GLN A 194 -5.60 21.57 -15.41
CA GLN A 194 -5.49 22.70 -16.34
C GLN A 194 -4.13 22.69 -17.07
N VAL A 195 -3.04 22.49 -16.35
CA VAL A 195 -1.70 22.34 -16.95
C VAL A 195 -1.67 21.17 -17.93
N VAL A 196 -2.21 20.02 -17.52
CA VAL A 196 -2.24 18.82 -18.37
C VAL A 196 -3.05 19.03 -19.63
N ALA A 197 -4.22 19.65 -19.53
CA ALA A 197 -5.11 19.88 -20.67
C ALA A 197 -4.58 20.94 -21.65
N GLN A 198 -4.01 22.04 -21.13
CA GLN A 198 -3.56 23.14 -21.96
C GLN A 198 -2.20 22.91 -22.61
N HIS A 199 -1.35 22.09 -21.98
CA HIS A 199 0.04 21.90 -22.41
C HIS A 199 0.36 20.45 -22.77
N ALA A 200 -0.64 19.63 -23.13
CA ALA A 200 -0.48 18.20 -23.40
C ALA A 200 0.65 17.88 -24.36
N GLU A 201 0.74 18.63 -25.50
CA GLU A 201 1.76 18.40 -26.52
C GLU A 201 3.19 18.72 -26.01
N ALA A 202 3.36 19.79 -25.26
CA ALA A 202 4.65 20.15 -24.69
C ALA A 202 5.11 19.15 -23.61
N LEU A 203 4.17 18.69 -22.79
CA LEU A 203 4.42 17.66 -21.77
C LEU A 203 4.82 16.32 -22.39
N GLU A 204 4.15 15.93 -23.46
CA GLU A 204 4.46 14.70 -24.19
C GLU A 204 5.83 14.79 -24.87
N LYS A 205 6.14 15.88 -25.58
CA LYS A 205 7.45 16.12 -26.20
C LYS A 205 8.60 16.07 -25.19
N ALA A 206 8.37 16.55 -23.97
CA ALA A 206 9.34 16.52 -22.90
C ALA A 206 9.34 15.19 -22.12
N TRP A 207 8.53 14.22 -22.51
CA TRP A 207 8.41 12.92 -21.84
C TRP A 207 8.10 13.04 -20.35
N VAL A 208 7.25 13.99 -19.95
CA VAL A 208 6.85 14.16 -18.55
C VAL A 208 6.06 12.96 -18.07
N ASN A 209 6.52 12.38 -16.97
CA ASN A 209 5.86 11.23 -16.35
C ASN A 209 5.37 11.58 -14.95
N PHE A 210 4.10 11.92 -14.82
CA PHE A 210 3.49 12.27 -13.55
C PHE A 210 3.45 11.12 -12.53
N ASN A 211 3.71 9.88 -12.94
CA ASN A 211 3.88 8.77 -11.98
C ASN A 211 5.13 8.96 -11.10
N ASN A 212 6.05 9.82 -11.51
CA ASN A 212 7.18 10.28 -10.69
C ASN A 212 6.84 11.57 -9.90
N GLY A 213 5.58 12.01 -9.95
CA GLY A 213 5.10 13.24 -9.29
C GLY A 213 5.35 14.50 -10.12
N LEU A 214 4.98 15.66 -9.53
CA LEU A 214 5.20 16.97 -10.13
C LEU A 214 6.70 17.29 -10.31
N GLY A 215 7.56 16.68 -9.50
CA GLY A 215 9.01 16.86 -9.58
C GLY A 215 9.59 16.48 -10.95
N ASP A 216 8.97 15.55 -11.66
CA ASP A 216 9.40 15.17 -13.01
C ASP A 216 9.15 16.28 -14.02
N LEU A 217 8.02 16.98 -13.93
CA LEU A 217 7.76 18.18 -14.73
C LEU A 217 8.78 19.28 -14.41
N ILE A 218 8.94 19.59 -13.11
CA ILE A 218 9.85 20.67 -12.67
C ILE A 218 11.28 20.40 -13.16
N ALA A 219 11.75 19.18 -13.10
CA ALA A 219 13.08 18.80 -13.55
C ALA A 219 13.28 18.96 -15.06
N LYS A 220 12.20 18.84 -15.84
CA LYS A 220 12.23 18.93 -17.31
C LYS A 220 11.93 20.32 -17.86
N LEU A 221 11.35 21.22 -17.08
CA LEU A 221 11.05 22.59 -17.49
C LEU A 221 12.26 23.33 -18.09
N PRO A 222 13.50 23.23 -17.54
CA PRO A 222 14.66 23.92 -18.13
C PRO A 222 15.01 23.50 -19.56
N ASP A 223 14.68 22.26 -19.92
CA ASP A 223 14.99 21.66 -21.22
C ASP A 223 13.89 21.86 -22.27
N MET A 224 12.73 22.40 -21.86
CA MET A 224 11.62 22.72 -22.76
C MET A 224 11.89 23.98 -23.58
N ALA A 225 11.18 24.15 -24.70
CA ALA A 225 11.19 25.38 -25.42
C ALA A 225 10.78 26.56 -24.53
N PRO A 226 11.47 27.72 -24.62
CA PRO A 226 11.24 28.85 -23.71
C PRO A 226 9.77 29.33 -23.63
N HIS A 227 9.04 29.25 -24.74
CA HIS A 227 7.63 29.65 -24.79
C HIS A 227 6.73 28.64 -24.08
N ASP A 228 6.99 27.33 -24.23
CA ASP A 228 6.23 26.26 -23.55
C ASP A 228 6.45 26.32 -22.05
N ARG A 229 7.71 26.46 -21.64
CA ARG A 229 8.08 26.66 -20.26
C ARG A 229 7.37 27.84 -19.62
N ALA A 230 7.45 29.03 -20.24
CA ALA A 230 6.80 30.21 -19.70
C ALA A 230 5.28 30.09 -19.62
N ALA A 231 4.66 29.42 -20.60
CA ALA A 231 3.23 29.18 -20.60
C ALA A 231 2.83 28.18 -19.47
N ILE A 232 3.59 27.12 -19.25
CA ILE A 232 3.35 26.14 -18.16
C ILE A 232 3.53 26.79 -16.78
N GLU A 233 4.59 27.60 -16.61
CA GLU A 233 4.86 28.31 -15.35
C GLU A 233 3.80 29.38 -15.02
N ALA A 234 3.07 29.87 -16.02
CA ALA A 234 2.01 30.86 -15.85
C ALA A 234 0.63 30.26 -15.59
N THR A 235 0.43 28.92 -15.81
CA THR A 235 -0.84 28.21 -15.61
C THR A 235 -0.93 27.67 -14.19
#